data_2265294ac12ded3a4bf0888cd2053511
#
_entry.id   2265294ac12ded3a4bf0888cd2053511
#
_cell.length_a   1.000
_cell.length_b   1.000
_cell.length_c   1.000
_cell.angle_alpha   90.00
_cell.angle_beta   90.00
_cell.angle_gamma   90.00
#
_symmetry.space_group_name_H-M   'P 1'
#
loop_
_entity.id
_entity.type
_entity.pdbx_description
1 polymer ?
#
loop_
_entity_poly.entity_id
_entity_poly.type
_entity_poly.pdbx_seq_one_letter_code
_entity_poly.pdbx_strand_id
1 'polypeptide(L)'
;APDRLMTGIDLSVCARAHGQDLTIDENRYTAYATTSRSSKTGTLLFLVNDTFYKNTLDEYTASRPAYLIIGVDSYDELFNDMKDSEQAHELEAINTLLEEYIGRTTGFLRKVSNSRYIAVVEERDIRWMMEERFDILDKVRALHPGGMLTLSIGVGHGGATMQECQEMARESIDIALGRGGDQAAVKTVDGFEFFGGISHGVEKRSHVRSRIIANALADQIRQSDSVIIMGHRQSDLDAIGSAIGLLRMCKMCDVPSVIAVRSKATLAGQLLDVFNKAGEDHNFIEPEETYKLITPKTLLIVTDTYQKRLLEDQKIYEKCSRVVVIDHHRMAVGHIDNPILLYHEPFASSASELVCELLQFMPAQNNITQLEAQALLSGIMLDTRSFALHVGVRTFEAAAWLRSRGAQTADTKLLFNTSKEEYEARAHIVDCLLYTSPSPR
;
A
#
# COMPACT_ATOMS: atom_id res chain seq x y z
N ALA A 1 -26.36 -29.81 41.93
CA ALA A 1 -26.68 -28.97 43.08
C ALA A 1 -27.08 -27.58 42.56
N PRO A 2 -28.19 -26.98 43.09
CA PRO A 2 -28.68 -25.66 42.60
C PRO A 2 -27.63 -24.55 42.69
N ASP A 3 -26.74 -24.62 43.65
CA ASP A 3 -25.73 -23.59 43.91
C ASP A 3 -24.66 -23.45 42.79
N ARG A 4 -24.38 -24.50 42.02
CA ARG A 4 -23.46 -24.42 40.86
C ARG A 4 -24.11 -23.79 39.61
N LEU A 5 -25.42 -23.88 39.48
CA LEU A 5 -26.22 -23.29 38.40
C LEU A 5 -26.32 -21.76 38.55
N MET A 6 -26.19 -21.24 39.78
CA MET A 6 -26.36 -19.80 40.07
C MET A 6 -25.07 -19.01 40.02
N THR A 7 -23.90 -19.66 40.01
CA THR A 7 -22.62 -19.01 39.85
C THR A 7 -22.39 -18.64 38.37
N GLY A 8 -22.38 -17.35 38.08
CA GLY A 8 -22.16 -16.82 36.75
C GLY A 8 -23.40 -16.27 36.03
N ILE A 9 -24.60 -16.30 36.67
CA ILE A 9 -25.82 -15.70 36.12
C ILE A 9 -25.95 -14.25 36.58
N ASP A 10 -25.94 -13.34 35.62
CA ASP A 10 -26.27 -11.92 35.85
C ASP A 10 -27.72 -11.67 35.48
N LEU A 11 -28.58 -11.46 36.50
CA LEU A 11 -30.01 -11.23 36.30
C LEU A 11 -30.30 -9.96 35.48
N SER A 12 -29.40 -8.98 35.50
CA SER A 12 -29.58 -7.76 34.71
C SER A 12 -29.34 -8.02 33.22
N VAL A 13 -28.44 -8.95 32.88
CA VAL A 13 -28.22 -9.41 31.49
C VAL A 13 -29.35 -10.32 31.04
N CYS A 14 -29.75 -11.25 31.88
CA CYS A 14 -30.89 -12.17 31.60
C CYS A 14 -32.21 -11.43 31.36
N ALA A 15 -32.40 -10.24 31.92
CA ALA A 15 -33.59 -9.42 31.72
C ALA A 15 -33.59 -8.67 30.36
N ARG A 16 -32.51 -8.71 29.59
CA ARG A 16 -32.42 -8.11 28.25
C ARG A 16 -33.07 -9.02 27.19
N ALA A 17 -33.42 -8.46 26.04
CA ALA A 17 -34.05 -9.17 24.93
C ALA A 17 -33.24 -10.38 24.42
N HIS A 18 -31.92 -10.36 24.54
CA HIS A 18 -31.01 -11.42 24.08
C HIS A 18 -30.70 -12.48 25.16
N GLY A 19 -31.09 -12.23 26.41
CA GLY A 19 -30.75 -13.11 27.52
C GLY A 19 -29.23 -13.17 27.80
N GLN A 20 -28.83 -14.17 28.56
CA GLN A 20 -27.40 -14.47 28.86
C GLN A 20 -27.10 -15.89 28.41
N ASP A 21 -26.00 -16.06 27.63
CA ASP A 21 -25.48 -17.35 27.23
C ASP A 21 -24.82 -18.06 28.41
N LEU A 22 -25.15 -19.33 28.57
CA LEU A 22 -24.61 -20.20 29.61
C LEU A 22 -24.23 -21.55 29.01
N THR A 23 -23.13 -22.11 29.47
CA THR A 23 -22.75 -23.50 29.19
C THR A 23 -22.86 -24.29 30.48
N ILE A 24 -23.69 -25.34 30.49
CA ILE A 24 -23.88 -26.22 31.65
C ILE A 24 -23.56 -27.64 31.15
N ASP A 25 -22.50 -28.22 31.70
CA ASP A 25 -21.90 -29.46 31.21
C ASP A 25 -21.56 -29.29 29.69
N GLU A 26 -22.11 -30.11 28.81
CA GLU A 26 -21.90 -30.02 27.35
C GLU A 26 -23.03 -29.29 26.60
N ASN A 27 -24.04 -28.77 27.33
CA ASN A 27 -25.18 -28.13 26.72
C ASN A 27 -25.10 -26.60 26.84
N ARG A 28 -25.56 -25.94 25.80
CA ARG A 28 -25.62 -24.46 25.69
C ARG A 28 -27.06 -24.00 25.92
N TYR A 29 -27.20 -23.01 26.80
CA TYR A 29 -28.48 -22.44 27.18
C TYR A 29 -28.46 -20.92 27.01
N THR A 30 -29.64 -20.36 26.73
CA THR A 30 -29.86 -18.93 26.93
C THR A 30 -30.76 -18.72 28.12
N ALA A 31 -30.31 -17.96 29.11
CA ALA A 31 -31.04 -17.63 30.32
C ALA A 31 -31.78 -16.30 30.17
N TYR A 32 -33.06 -16.30 30.45
CA TYR A 32 -33.92 -15.13 30.48
C TYR A 32 -34.51 -14.92 31.87
N ALA A 33 -34.56 -13.67 32.36
CA ALA A 33 -35.16 -13.33 33.63
C ALA A 33 -36.35 -12.37 33.46
N THR A 34 -37.39 -12.63 34.20
CA THR A 34 -38.54 -11.73 34.28
C THR A 34 -39.03 -11.59 35.73
N THR A 35 -39.49 -10.40 36.09
CA THR A 35 -40.09 -10.16 37.42
C THR A 35 -41.53 -10.52 37.41
N SER A 36 -42.01 -11.33 38.38
CA SER A 36 -43.40 -11.67 38.53
C SER A 36 -44.21 -10.45 38.98
N ARG A 37 -45.26 -10.10 38.24
CA ARG A 37 -46.19 -9.01 38.61
C ARG A 37 -47.05 -9.33 39.83
N SER A 38 -47.11 -10.60 40.27
CA SER A 38 -48.01 -11.05 41.35
C SER A 38 -47.25 -11.21 42.71
N SER A 39 -45.92 -11.15 42.72
CA SER A 39 -45.13 -11.28 43.95
C SER A 39 -44.08 -10.17 43.95
N LYS A 40 -44.06 -9.35 45.05
CA LYS A 40 -43.13 -8.21 45.19
C LYS A 40 -41.65 -8.57 45.28
N THR A 41 -41.26 -9.83 45.23
CA THR A 41 -39.89 -10.30 45.54
C THR A 41 -39.41 -11.50 44.73
N GLY A 42 -40.08 -11.91 43.65
CA GLY A 42 -39.69 -13.11 42.88
C GLY A 42 -39.21 -12.78 41.47
N THR A 43 -38.01 -13.21 41.11
CA THR A 43 -37.55 -13.25 39.72
C THR A 43 -37.67 -14.66 39.18
N LEU A 44 -38.33 -14.81 38.04
CA LEU A 44 -38.46 -16.07 37.33
C LEU A 44 -37.34 -16.16 36.29
N LEU A 45 -36.57 -17.24 36.35
CA LEU A 45 -35.50 -17.53 35.42
C LEU A 45 -35.94 -18.64 34.47
N PHE A 46 -35.80 -18.42 33.17
CA PHE A 46 -36.05 -19.41 32.14
C PHE A 46 -34.70 -19.81 31.51
N LEU A 47 -34.44 -21.10 31.40
CA LEU A 47 -33.30 -21.65 30.68
C LEU A 47 -33.85 -22.33 29.42
N VAL A 48 -33.47 -21.78 28.28
CA VAL A 48 -33.79 -22.36 26.98
C VAL A 48 -32.58 -23.17 26.51
N ASN A 49 -32.73 -24.47 26.32
CA ASN A 49 -31.72 -25.31 25.72
C ASN A 49 -31.68 -25.04 24.23
N ASP A 50 -30.68 -24.33 23.76
CA ASP A 50 -30.44 -23.97 22.37
C ASP A 50 -29.11 -24.55 21.84
N THR A 51 -28.63 -25.59 22.46
CA THR A 51 -27.39 -26.30 22.11
C THR A 51 -27.33 -26.64 20.63
N PHE A 52 -28.39 -27.27 20.11
CA PHE A 52 -28.43 -27.64 18.70
C PHE A 52 -28.38 -26.44 17.77
N TYR A 53 -29.11 -25.38 18.06
CA TYR A 53 -29.14 -24.16 17.25
C TYR A 53 -27.77 -23.46 17.25
N LYS A 54 -27.19 -23.28 18.44
CA LYS A 54 -25.87 -22.60 18.56
C LYS A 54 -24.75 -23.41 17.92
N ASN A 55 -24.74 -24.74 18.10
CA ASN A 55 -23.74 -25.58 17.46
C ASN A 55 -23.90 -25.61 15.94
N THR A 56 -25.15 -25.62 15.44
CA THR A 56 -25.42 -25.55 14.01
C THR A 56 -24.98 -24.20 13.42
N LEU A 57 -25.20 -23.10 14.13
CA LEU A 57 -24.77 -21.77 13.70
C LEU A 57 -23.25 -21.65 13.70
N ASP A 58 -22.57 -22.17 14.72
CA ASP A 58 -21.13 -22.19 14.79
C ASP A 58 -20.53 -23.03 13.65
N GLU A 59 -21.08 -24.21 13.39
CA GLU A 59 -20.64 -25.07 12.29
C GLU A 59 -20.94 -24.42 10.92
N TYR A 60 -22.11 -23.83 10.75
CA TYR A 60 -22.42 -23.07 9.53
C TYR A 60 -21.45 -21.94 9.30
N THR A 61 -21.11 -21.19 10.34
CA THR A 61 -20.14 -20.08 10.23
C THR A 61 -18.74 -20.58 9.94
N ALA A 62 -18.30 -21.67 10.61
CA ALA A 62 -16.98 -22.24 10.47
C ALA A 62 -16.77 -22.95 9.12
N SER A 63 -17.84 -23.50 8.52
CA SER A 63 -17.80 -24.19 7.23
C SER A 63 -18.07 -23.28 6.02
N ARG A 64 -18.29 -21.97 6.22
CA ARG A 64 -18.44 -21.04 5.10
C ARG A 64 -17.18 -21.02 4.25
N PRO A 65 -17.33 -20.97 2.91
CA PRO A 65 -16.17 -20.97 2.05
C PRO A 65 -15.45 -19.62 2.05
N ALA A 66 -14.14 -19.67 2.05
CA ALA A 66 -13.23 -18.54 1.86
C ALA A 66 -12.40 -18.75 0.58
N TYR A 67 -12.00 -17.66 -0.05
CA TYR A 67 -11.27 -17.66 -1.31
C TYR A 67 -9.86 -17.11 -1.13
N LEU A 68 -8.87 -17.83 -1.66
CA LEU A 68 -7.47 -17.40 -1.65
C LEU A 68 -6.96 -17.25 -3.08
N ILE A 69 -6.20 -16.19 -3.33
CA ILE A 69 -5.37 -16.02 -4.52
C ILE A 69 -3.92 -16.03 -4.05
N ILE A 70 -3.11 -16.93 -4.61
CA ILE A 70 -1.72 -17.09 -4.27
C ILE A 70 -0.89 -16.78 -5.51
N GLY A 71 0.03 -15.83 -5.42
CA GLY A 71 0.95 -15.43 -6.46
C GLY A 71 2.38 -15.78 -6.12
N VAL A 72 3.14 -16.28 -7.09
CA VAL A 72 4.60 -16.40 -7.00
C VAL A 72 5.19 -15.06 -7.40
N ASP A 73 5.86 -14.41 -6.46
CA ASP A 73 6.38 -13.07 -6.67
C ASP A 73 7.54 -13.09 -7.66
N SER A 74 7.56 -12.07 -8.53
CA SER A 74 8.63 -11.87 -9.53
C SER A 74 8.91 -13.08 -10.42
N TYR A 75 7.89 -13.87 -10.73
CA TYR A 75 7.99 -15.08 -11.53
C TYR A 75 8.76 -14.86 -12.85
N ASP A 76 8.32 -13.88 -13.65
CA ASP A 76 8.90 -13.62 -14.98
C ASP A 76 10.38 -13.20 -14.89
N GLU A 77 10.76 -12.47 -13.86
CA GLU A 77 12.14 -12.00 -13.67
C GLU A 77 13.08 -13.14 -13.23
N LEU A 78 12.59 -14.06 -12.39
CA LEU A 78 13.38 -15.16 -11.87
C LEU A 78 13.59 -16.26 -12.91
N PHE A 79 12.55 -16.55 -13.67
CA PHE A 79 12.52 -17.73 -14.52
C PHE A 79 12.96 -17.45 -15.97
N ASN A 80 12.95 -16.19 -16.45
CA ASN A 80 13.39 -15.86 -17.81
C ASN A 80 14.89 -16.17 -18.09
N ASP A 81 15.72 -16.10 -17.07
CA ASP A 81 17.17 -16.36 -17.16
C ASP A 81 17.56 -17.81 -16.76
N MET A 82 16.59 -18.62 -16.28
CA MET A 82 16.81 -20.00 -15.86
C MET A 82 16.62 -20.98 -17.02
N LYS A 83 17.33 -22.12 -16.96
CA LYS A 83 17.08 -23.22 -17.89
C LYS A 83 15.74 -23.88 -17.58
N ASP A 84 15.03 -24.34 -18.61
CA ASP A 84 13.71 -24.99 -18.48
C ASP A 84 13.65 -26.10 -17.41
N SER A 85 14.73 -26.88 -17.28
CA SER A 85 14.82 -27.95 -16.28
C SER A 85 14.95 -27.44 -14.83
N GLU A 86 15.65 -26.34 -14.61
CA GLU A 86 15.78 -25.69 -13.30
C GLU A 86 14.47 -25.01 -12.91
N GLN A 87 13.85 -24.33 -13.88
CA GLN A 87 12.53 -23.72 -13.72
C GLN A 87 11.46 -24.75 -13.32
N ALA A 88 11.42 -25.92 -14.01
CA ALA A 88 10.47 -26.98 -13.70
C ALA A 88 10.67 -27.53 -12.28
N HIS A 89 11.91 -27.68 -11.83
CA HIS A 89 12.23 -28.18 -10.48
C HIS A 89 11.75 -27.22 -9.38
N GLU A 90 11.99 -25.93 -9.56
CA GLU A 90 11.56 -24.90 -8.60
C GLU A 90 10.04 -24.80 -8.50
N LEU A 91 9.36 -24.83 -9.65
CA LEU A 91 7.90 -24.82 -9.69
C LEU A 91 7.29 -26.07 -9.04
N GLU A 92 7.92 -27.24 -9.22
CA GLU A 92 7.48 -28.48 -8.57
C GLU A 92 7.63 -28.40 -7.04
N ALA A 93 8.71 -27.81 -6.54
CA ALA A 93 8.91 -27.59 -5.10
C ALA A 93 7.83 -26.67 -4.51
N ILE A 94 7.50 -25.57 -5.21
CA ILE A 94 6.41 -24.67 -4.78
C ILE A 94 5.06 -25.40 -4.82
N ASN A 95 4.77 -26.12 -5.90
CA ASN A 95 3.52 -26.89 -6.03
C ASN A 95 3.36 -27.85 -4.87
N THR A 96 4.41 -28.63 -4.55
CA THR A 96 4.39 -29.60 -3.45
C THR A 96 4.09 -28.94 -2.11
N LEU A 97 4.77 -27.82 -1.80
CA LEU A 97 4.53 -27.08 -0.56
C LEU A 97 3.10 -26.53 -0.47
N LEU A 98 2.56 -25.99 -1.57
CA LEU A 98 1.20 -25.47 -1.60
C LEU A 98 0.15 -26.59 -1.50
N GLU A 99 0.38 -27.74 -2.17
CA GLU A 99 -0.49 -28.91 -2.08
C GLU A 99 -0.49 -29.49 -0.66
N GLU A 100 0.68 -29.58 -0.01
CA GLU A 100 0.77 -30.02 1.38
C GLU A 100 0.09 -29.03 2.34
N TYR A 101 0.22 -27.72 2.10
CA TYR A 101 -0.37 -26.69 2.95
C TYR A 101 -1.89 -26.70 2.88
N ILE A 102 -2.43 -26.67 1.66
CA ILE A 102 -3.89 -26.71 1.45
C ILE A 102 -4.46 -28.11 1.72
N GLY A 103 -3.69 -29.17 1.50
CA GLY A 103 -4.08 -30.56 1.82
C GLY A 103 -4.32 -30.83 3.32
N ARG A 104 -3.94 -29.93 4.21
CA ARG A 104 -4.31 -29.98 5.64
C ARG A 104 -5.74 -29.53 5.90
N THR A 105 -6.36 -28.89 4.92
CA THR A 105 -7.74 -28.35 4.96
C THR A 105 -8.69 -29.30 4.24
N THR A 106 -9.99 -29.01 4.32
CA THR A 106 -11.01 -29.67 3.49
C THR A 106 -11.15 -29.05 2.10
N GLY A 107 -10.34 -28.02 1.82
CA GLY A 107 -10.38 -27.23 0.60
C GLY A 107 -9.67 -27.85 -0.59
N PHE A 108 -9.55 -27.08 -1.65
CA PHE A 108 -8.80 -27.49 -2.83
C PHE A 108 -7.89 -26.37 -3.34
N LEU A 109 -6.80 -26.76 -4.00
CA LEU A 109 -5.87 -25.87 -4.69
C LEU A 109 -5.99 -26.09 -6.19
N ARG A 110 -5.94 -25.01 -6.97
CA ARG A 110 -5.88 -25.07 -8.43
C ARG A 110 -4.85 -24.09 -8.99
N LYS A 111 -3.95 -24.60 -9.81
CA LYS A 111 -3.03 -23.79 -10.60
C LYS A 111 -3.78 -23.13 -11.76
N VAL A 112 -3.73 -21.79 -11.86
CA VAL A 112 -4.37 -21.00 -12.91
C VAL A 112 -3.36 -20.63 -13.99
N SER A 113 -2.13 -20.29 -13.60
CA SER A 113 -1.00 -20.02 -14.46
C SER A 113 0.29 -20.49 -13.79
N ASN A 114 1.42 -20.33 -14.44
CA ASN A 114 2.70 -20.69 -13.83
C ASN A 114 3.03 -19.90 -12.57
N SER A 115 2.55 -18.66 -12.47
CA SER A 115 2.79 -17.77 -11.35
C SER A 115 1.59 -17.61 -10.40
N ARG A 116 0.43 -18.23 -10.70
CA ARG A 116 -0.80 -17.97 -9.94
C ARG A 116 -1.61 -19.22 -9.64
N TYR A 117 -2.04 -19.31 -8.38
CA TYR A 117 -2.90 -20.36 -7.85
C TYR A 117 -4.14 -19.74 -7.21
N ILE A 118 -5.21 -20.53 -7.16
CA ILE A 118 -6.39 -20.25 -6.36
C ILE A 118 -6.62 -21.40 -5.40
N ALA A 119 -7.14 -21.10 -4.21
CA ALA A 119 -7.63 -22.09 -3.28
C ALA A 119 -8.97 -21.67 -2.72
N VAL A 120 -9.80 -22.66 -2.41
CA VAL A 120 -11.03 -22.46 -1.66
C VAL A 120 -10.95 -23.37 -0.45
N VAL A 121 -11.12 -22.78 0.73
CA VAL A 121 -11.03 -23.44 2.04
C VAL A 121 -12.21 -23.02 2.90
N GLU A 122 -12.35 -23.57 4.10
CA GLU A 122 -13.38 -23.14 5.04
C GLU A 122 -12.90 -21.99 5.94
N GLU A 123 -13.84 -21.25 6.52
CA GLU A 123 -13.59 -20.15 7.45
C GLU A 123 -12.72 -20.59 8.65
N ARG A 124 -12.92 -21.84 9.12
CA ARG A 124 -12.09 -22.42 10.19
C ARG A 124 -10.62 -22.57 9.79
N ASP A 125 -10.36 -22.86 8.50
CA ASP A 125 -9.01 -23.01 7.98
C ASP A 125 -8.30 -21.65 7.89
N ILE A 126 -9.04 -20.59 7.51
CA ILE A 126 -8.50 -19.22 7.50
C ILE A 126 -8.05 -18.82 8.91
N ARG A 127 -8.86 -19.09 9.94
CA ARG A 127 -8.49 -18.81 11.33
C ARG A 127 -7.20 -19.52 11.73
N TRP A 128 -7.10 -20.81 11.40
CA TRP A 128 -5.87 -21.57 11.61
C TRP A 128 -4.68 -20.97 10.84
N MET A 129 -4.84 -20.60 9.56
CA MET A 129 -3.78 -19.97 8.77
C MET A 129 -3.31 -18.63 9.35
N MET A 130 -4.24 -17.84 9.90
CA MET A 130 -3.92 -16.58 10.58
C MET A 130 -3.18 -16.82 11.90
N GLU A 131 -3.60 -17.79 12.71
CA GLU A 131 -2.92 -18.21 13.96
C GLU A 131 -1.49 -18.64 13.70
N GLU A 132 -1.26 -19.47 12.66
CA GLU A 132 0.08 -19.91 12.20
C GLU A 132 0.80 -18.82 11.37
N ARG A 133 0.21 -17.61 11.27
CA ARG A 133 0.77 -16.46 10.56
C ARG A 133 1.17 -16.76 9.12
N PHE A 134 0.44 -17.64 8.44
CA PHE A 134 0.73 -18.09 7.07
C PHE A 134 2.16 -18.62 6.94
N ASP A 135 2.54 -19.63 7.73
CA ASP A 135 3.87 -20.23 7.79
C ASP A 135 4.39 -20.75 6.43
N ILE A 136 3.50 -20.93 5.46
CA ILE A 136 3.86 -21.28 4.08
C ILE A 136 4.78 -20.24 3.43
N LEU A 137 4.65 -18.95 3.81
CA LEU A 137 5.52 -17.88 3.32
C LEU A 137 6.97 -18.14 3.70
N ASP A 138 7.21 -18.54 4.97
CA ASP A 138 8.54 -18.85 5.46
C ASP A 138 9.10 -20.12 4.82
N LYS A 139 8.27 -21.13 4.59
CA LYS A 139 8.66 -22.39 3.94
C LYS A 139 9.12 -22.18 2.49
N VAL A 140 8.37 -21.36 1.73
CA VAL A 140 8.76 -21.06 0.35
C VAL A 140 10.02 -20.18 0.32
N ARG A 141 10.13 -19.22 1.23
CA ARG A 141 11.36 -18.40 1.35
C ARG A 141 12.59 -19.26 1.66
N ALA A 142 12.43 -20.33 2.43
CA ALA A 142 13.51 -21.25 2.78
C ALA A 142 14.00 -22.10 1.59
N LEU A 143 13.23 -22.25 0.50
CA LEU A 143 13.69 -22.91 -0.73
C LEU A 143 14.89 -22.15 -1.35
N HIS A 144 14.89 -20.81 -1.23
CA HIS A 144 15.96 -19.95 -1.74
C HIS A 144 16.49 -19.03 -0.64
N PRO A 145 17.58 -19.37 0.04
CA PRO A 145 18.17 -18.55 1.11
C PRO A 145 18.58 -17.14 0.69
N GLY A 146 18.62 -16.84 -0.62
CA GLY A 146 18.85 -15.51 -1.18
C GLY A 146 17.61 -14.61 -1.26
N GLY A 147 16.44 -15.07 -0.83
CA GLY A 147 15.20 -14.28 -0.77
C GLY A 147 14.59 -13.91 -2.12
N MET A 148 14.99 -14.58 -3.21
CA MET A 148 14.52 -14.25 -4.56
C MET A 148 13.15 -14.86 -4.88
N LEU A 149 12.75 -15.95 -4.22
CA LEU A 149 11.49 -16.65 -4.42
C LEU A 149 10.60 -16.46 -3.22
N THR A 150 9.48 -15.77 -3.40
CA THR A 150 8.50 -15.48 -2.35
C THR A 150 7.08 -15.66 -2.85
N LEU A 151 6.12 -15.70 -1.94
CA LEU A 151 4.70 -15.76 -2.25
C LEU A 151 3.97 -14.54 -1.73
N SER A 152 2.98 -14.10 -2.50
CA SER A 152 1.95 -13.18 -2.02
C SER A 152 0.60 -13.88 -1.97
N ILE A 153 -0.15 -13.72 -0.88
CA ILE A 153 -1.44 -14.36 -0.66
C ILE A 153 -2.49 -13.28 -0.39
N GLY A 154 -3.57 -13.29 -1.17
CA GLY A 154 -4.75 -12.48 -0.93
C GLY A 154 -5.90 -13.37 -0.45
N VAL A 155 -6.49 -13.02 0.69
CA VAL A 155 -7.61 -13.77 1.31
C VAL A 155 -8.85 -12.93 1.33
N GLY A 156 -9.95 -13.52 0.85
CA GLY A 156 -11.31 -12.97 0.99
C GLY A 156 -12.20 -13.98 1.70
N HIS A 157 -12.76 -13.58 2.83
CA HIS A 157 -13.60 -14.43 3.66
C HIS A 157 -14.74 -13.61 4.30
N GLY A 158 -15.73 -14.30 4.86
CA GLY A 158 -16.87 -13.64 5.51
C GLY A 158 -17.87 -12.95 4.57
N GLY A 159 -17.62 -12.90 3.26
CA GLY A 159 -18.52 -12.33 2.26
C GLY A 159 -19.88 -13.05 2.19
N ALA A 160 -20.93 -12.38 1.74
CA ALA A 160 -22.25 -13.00 1.62
C ALA A 160 -22.30 -14.06 0.50
N THR A 161 -21.45 -13.92 -0.51
CA THR A 161 -21.32 -14.82 -1.66
C THR A 161 -19.89 -15.18 -1.93
N MET A 162 -19.66 -16.29 -2.68
CA MET A 162 -18.32 -16.67 -3.14
C MET A 162 -17.72 -15.62 -4.07
N GLN A 163 -18.54 -14.93 -4.88
CA GLN A 163 -18.08 -13.85 -5.75
C GLN A 163 -17.52 -12.69 -4.91
N GLU A 164 -18.19 -12.31 -3.85
CA GLU A 164 -17.73 -11.28 -2.93
C GLU A 164 -16.41 -11.69 -2.26
N CYS A 165 -16.28 -12.93 -1.81
CA CYS A 165 -15.00 -13.45 -1.27
C CYS A 165 -13.89 -13.41 -2.34
N GLN A 166 -14.19 -13.70 -3.60
CA GLN A 166 -13.23 -13.60 -4.69
C GLN A 166 -12.79 -12.14 -4.95
N GLU A 167 -13.72 -11.19 -4.94
CA GLU A 167 -13.42 -9.76 -5.09
C GLU A 167 -12.54 -9.26 -3.93
N MET A 168 -12.89 -9.64 -2.69
CA MET A 168 -12.08 -9.36 -1.51
C MET A 168 -10.67 -9.96 -1.60
N ALA A 169 -10.53 -11.19 -2.10
CA ALA A 169 -9.23 -11.81 -2.29
C ALA A 169 -8.39 -11.12 -3.37
N ARG A 170 -9.01 -10.58 -4.44
CA ARG A 170 -8.32 -9.76 -5.46
C ARG A 170 -7.79 -8.48 -4.88
N GLU A 171 -8.62 -7.73 -4.15
CA GLU A 171 -8.16 -6.52 -3.47
C GLU A 171 -7.02 -6.83 -2.50
N SER A 172 -7.11 -7.95 -1.77
CA SER A 172 -6.09 -8.37 -0.81
C SER A 172 -4.76 -8.69 -1.49
N ILE A 173 -4.76 -9.45 -2.60
CA ILE A 173 -3.51 -9.78 -3.31
C ILE A 173 -2.88 -8.54 -3.95
N ASP A 174 -3.69 -7.64 -4.50
CA ASP A 174 -3.19 -6.40 -5.10
C ASP A 174 -2.51 -5.52 -4.05
N ILE A 175 -3.09 -5.44 -2.83
CA ILE A 175 -2.46 -4.73 -1.71
C ILE A 175 -1.20 -5.45 -1.23
N ALA A 176 -1.19 -6.78 -1.12
CA ALA A 176 0.00 -7.53 -0.73
C ALA A 176 1.16 -7.30 -1.70
N LEU A 177 0.89 -7.37 -3.01
CA LEU A 177 1.87 -7.10 -4.06
C LEU A 177 2.34 -5.64 -4.04
N GLY A 178 1.40 -4.70 -3.91
CA GLY A 178 1.71 -3.27 -3.82
C GLY A 178 2.48 -2.87 -2.54
N ARG A 179 2.55 -3.74 -1.53
CA ARG A 179 3.38 -3.56 -0.33
C ARG A 179 4.76 -4.19 -0.46
N GLY A 180 5.07 -4.74 -1.63
CA GLY A 180 6.36 -5.35 -1.94
C GLY A 180 6.34 -6.89 -1.98
N GLY A 181 5.18 -7.51 -1.90
CA GLY A 181 5.06 -8.97 -1.91
C GLY A 181 5.51 -9.64 -0.61
N ASP A 182 5.77 -10.95 -0.67
CA ASP A 182 6.25 -11.78 0.44
C ASP A 182 5.36 -11.71 1.69
N GLN A 183 4.04 -11.65 1.51
CA GLN A 183 3.09 -11.50 2.60
C GLN A 183 1.71 -12.02 2.23
N ALA A 184 0.93 -12.35 3.27
CA ALA A 184 -0.50 -12.57 3.14
C ALA A 184 -1.26 -11.31 3.60
N ALA A 185 -2.26 -10.91 2.83
CA ALA A 185 -3.22 -9.89 3.19
C ALA A 185 -4.60 -10.53 3.34
N VAL A 186 -5.23 -10.30 4.47
CA VAL A 186 -6.57 -10.82 4.81
C VAL A 186 -7.50 -9.64 4.98
N LYS A 187 -8.58 -9.60 4.20
CA LYS A 187 -9.59 -8.54 4.34
C LYS A 187 -10.50 -8.86 5.52
N THR A 188 -10.57 -7.94 6.46
CA THR A 188 -11.45 -8.01 7.65
C THR A 188 -12.52 -6.91 7.58
N VAL A 189 -13.48 -6.93 8.51
CA VAL A 189 -14.53 -5.88 8.62
C VAL A 189 -13.90 -4.51 8.90
N ASP A 190 -12.81 -4.47 9.67
CA ASP A 190 -12.14 -3.25 10.10
C ASP A 190 -11.03 -2.79 9.14
N GLY A 191 -10.75 -3.57 8.07
CA GLY A 191 -9.70 -3.25 7.12
C GLY A 191 -8.93 -4.47 6.63
N PHE A 192 -7.60 -4.38 6.63
CA PHE A 192 -6.73 -5.48 6.22
C PHE A 192 -5.77 -5.85 7.35
N GLU A 193 -5.62 -7.15 7.58
CA GLU A 193 -4.53 -7.70 8.39
C GLU A 193 -3.43 -8.25 7.48
N PHE A 194 -2.17 -8.09 7.90
CA PHE A 194 -1.00 -8.49 7.12
C PHE A 194 -0.11 -9.44 7.91
N PHE A 195 0.33 -10.51 7.23
CA PHE A 195 1.19 -11.55 7.78
C PHE A 195 2.41 -11.71 6.87
N GLY A 196 3.61 -11.84 7.42
CA GLY A 196 4.86 -11.90 6.64
C GLY A 196 5.44 -10.51 6.36
N GLY A 197 6.05 -10.30 5.20
CA GLY A 197 6.71 -9.04 4.83
C GLY A 197 8.02 -8.80 5.56
N ILE A 198 8.73 -9.86 5.95
CA ILE A 198 10.01 -9.82 6.69
C ILE A 198 11.19 -9.72 5.73
N SER A 199 11.03 -10.17 4.48
CA SER A 199 12.12 -10.07 3.52
C SER A 199 12.43 -8.60 3.24
N HIS A 200 13.67 -8.21 3.45
CA HIS A 200 14.24 -7.08 2.74
C HIS A 200 14.28 -7.53 1.28
N GLY A 201 13.26 -7.15 0.49
CA GLY A 201 13.22 -7.52 -0.93
C GLY A 201 14.58 -7.25 -1.55
N VAL A 202 15.12 -8.24 -2.23
CA VAL A 202 16.32 -8.02 -3.03
C VAL A 202 15.93 -6.98 -4.07
N GLU A 203 16.58 -5.84 -4.02
CA GLU A 203 16.43 -4.76 -5.00
C GLU A 203 16.69 -5.33 -6.40
N LYS A 204 15.58 -5.66 -7.10
CA LYS A 204 15.70 -6.29 -8.42
C LYS A 204 15.89 -5.21 -9.47
N ARG A 205 17.02 -5.28 -10.13
CA ARG A 205 17.42 -4.38 -11.18
C ARG A 205 16.74 -4.80 -12.49
N SER A 206 15.70 -4.14 -12.91
CA SER A 206 15.12 -4.33 -14.23
C SER A 206 15.16 -3.04 -15.06
N HIS A 207 16.32 -2.73 -15.64
CA HIS A 207 16.42 -1.68 -16.65
C HIS A 207 15.44 -1.87 -17.83
N VAL A 208 15.05 -3.12 -18.09
CA VAL A 208 14.06 -3.46 -19.13
C VAL A 208 12.69 -2.90 -18.74
N ARG A 209 12.27 -3.08 -17.47
CA ARG A 209 10.98 -2.57 -16.98
C ARG A 209 10.94 -1.04 -17.01
N SER A 210 11.96 -0.38 -16.46
CA SER A 210 12.06 1.09 -16.47
C SER A 210 12.02 1.65 -17.89
N ARG A 211 12.69 0.99 -18.85
CA ARG A 211 12.65 1.36 -20.27
C ARG A 211 11.25 1.20 -20.90
N ILE A 212 10.56 0.09 -20.60
CA ILE A 212 9.19 -0.14 -21.11
C ILE A 212 8.25 0.93 -20.55
N ILE A 213 8.33 1.21 -19.24
CA ILE A 213 7.52 2.24 -18.59
C ILE A 213 7.83 3.63 -19.13
N ALA A 214 9.12 3.98 -19.34
CA ALA A 214 9.51 5.27 -19.91
C ALA A 214 8.92 5.48 -21.32
N ASN A 215 8.99 4.45 -22.17
CA ASN A 215 8.38 4.52 -23.50
C ASN A 215 6.84 4.64 -23.42
N ALA A 216 6.21 3.82 -22.59
CA ALA A 216 4.75 3.86 -22.43
C ALA A 216 4.28 5.22 -21.89
N LEU A 217 4.99 5.79 -20.91
CA LEU A 217 4.69 7.13 -20.38
C LEU A 217 4.89 8.22 -21.45
N ALA A 218 6.00 8.17 -22.20
CA ALA A 218 6.24 9.10 -23.29
C ALA A 218 5.14 9.06 -24.37
N ASP A 219 4.62 7.88 -24.68
CA ASP A 219 3.52 7.70 -25.63
C ASP A 219 2.21 8.27 -25.07
N GLN A 220 1.92 8.07 -23.77
CA GLN A 220 0.74 8.68 -23.12
C GLN A 220 0.84 10.20 -23.09
N ILE A 221 2.02 10.76 -22.84
CA ILE A 221 2.28 12.22 -22.88
C ILE A 221 2.02 12.74 -24.29
N ARG A 222 2.62 12.16 -25.33
CA ARG A 222 2.45 12.60 -26.73
C ARG A 222 1.02 12.53 -27.24
N GLN A 223 0.20 11.61 -26.71
CA GLN A 223 -1.24 11.49 -27.04
C GLN A 223 -2.13 12.50 -26.33
N SER A 224 -1.57 13.33 -25.46
CA SER A 224 -2.31 14.29 -24.64
C SER A 224 -2.19 15.71 -25.17
N ASP A 225 -3.24 16.51 -24.98
CA ASP A 225 -3.24 17.95 -25.36
C ASP A 225 -2.45 18.78 -24.35
N SER A 226 -2.44 18.33 -23.09
CA SER A 226 -1.73 18.95 -21.97
C SER A 226 -1.48 17.93 -20.86
N VAL A 227 -0.51 18.21 -20.00
CA VAL A 227 -0.21 17.40 -18.83
C VAL A 227 -0.28 18.25 -17.56
N ILE A 228 -0.99 17.75 -16.56
CA ILE A 228 -0.98 18.29 -15.19
C ILE A 228 -0.24 17.30 -14.32
N ILE A 229 0.75 17.77 -13.58
CA ILE A 229 1.53 16.96 -12.65
C ILE A 229 1.19 17.44 -11.24
N MET A 230 0.92 16.53 -10.32
CA MET A 230 0.71 16.88 -8.91
C MET A 230 1.25 15.78 -8.00
N GLY A 231 1.70 16.17 -6.82
CA GLY A 231 2.07 15.28 -5.73
C GLY A 231 0.97 15.18 -4.66
N HIS A 232 1.41 14.92 -3.44
CA HIS A 232 0.55 14.96 -2.26
C HIS A 232 0.39 16.39 -1.73
N ARG A 233 -0.67 16.63 -0.93
CA ARG A 233 -0.82 17.92 -0.22
C ARG A 233 0.36 18.16 0.72
N GLN A 234 0.80 19.40 0.85
CA GLN A 234 2.05 19.75 1.53
C GLN A 234 3.25 19.05 0.90
N SER A 235 3.29 19.03 -0.44
CA SER A 235 4.35 18.44 -1.24
C SER A 235 5.73 18.80 -0.68
N ASP A 236 6.56 17.79 -0.51
CA ASP A 236 7.94 17.94 -0.04
C ASP A 236 8.94 17.95 -1.20
N LEU A 237 10.23 17.80 -0.89
CA LEU A 237 11.27 17.83 -1.92
C LEU A 237 11.23 16.62 -2.85
N ASP A 238 10.67 15.45 -2.44
CA ASP A 238 10.55 14.31 -3.32
C ASP A 238 9.36 14.49 -4.28
N ALA A 239 8.20 14.89 -3.75
CA ALA A 239 7.03 15.19 -4.57
C ALA A 239 7.31 16.28 -5.63
N ILE A 240 7.98 17.39 -5.24
CA ILE A 240 8.29 18.48 -6.17
C ILE A 240 9.46 18.12 -7.08
N GLY A 241 10.50 17.45 -6.57
CA GLY A 241 11.66 17.02 -7.37
C GLY A 241 11.25 16.04 -8.48
N SER A 242 10.46 15.03 -8.14
CA SER A 242 9.92 14.08 -9.12
C SER A 242 8.98 14.77 -10.12
N ALA A 243 8.13 15.71 -9.67
CA ALA A 243 7.26 16.49 -10.56
C ALA A 243 8.07 17.34 -11.56
N ILE A 244 9.18 17.94 -11.14
CA ILE A 244 10.09 18.69 -12.02
C ILE A 244 10.73 17.77 -13.06
N GLY A 245 11.18 16.58 -12.67
CA GLY A 245 11.70 15.57 -13.59
C GLY A 245 10.66 15.15 -14.64
N LEU A 246 9.40 14.95 -14.23
CA LEU A 246 8.28 14.62 -15.11
C LEU A 246 7.93 15.79 -16.04
N LEU A 247 7.98 17.03 -15.54
CA LEU A 247 7.83 18.25 -16.36
C LEU A 247 8.89 18.28 -17.47
N ARG A 248 10.14 17.95 -17.15
CA ARG A 248 11.21 17.82 -18.15
C ARG A 248 10.87 16.75 -19.20
N MET A 249 10.35 15.60 -18.78
CA MET A 249 9.93 14.53 -19.68
C MET A 249 8.82 15.02 -20.64
N CYS A 250 7.86 15.79 -20.15
CA CYS A 250 6.82 16.42 -20.98
C CYS A 250 7.42 17.42 -21.98
N LYS A 251 8.36 18.27 -21.54
CA LYS A 251 9.11 19.19 -22.43
C LYS A 251 9.87 18.45 -23.53
N MET A 252 10.45 17.27 -23.23
CA MET A 252 11.12 16.40 -24.22
C MET A 252 10.13 15.79 -25.24
N CYS A 253 8.86 15.70 -24.87
CA CYS A 253 7.78 15.22 -25.77
C CYS A 253 7.04 16.37 -26.48
N ASP A 254 7.48 17.63 -26.30
CA ASP A 254 6.86 18.84 -26.86
C ASP A 254 5.38 19.02 -26.47
N VAL A 255 4.99 18.61 -25.25
CA VAL A 255 3.63 18.72 -24.73
C VAL A 255 3.55 19.77 -23.63
N PRO A 256 2.60 20.73 -23.72
CA PRO A 256 2.38 21.73 -22.67
C PRO A 256 2.09 21.08 -21.33
N SER A 257 2.78 21.51 -20.27
CA SER A 257 2.66 20.85 -18.97
C SER A 257 2.89 21.84 -17.83
N VAL A 258 2.22 21.58 -16.71
CA VAL A 258 2.28 22.39 -15.50
C VAL A 258 2.32 21.51 -14.26
N ILE A 259 2.90 22.04 -13.17
CA ILE A 259 2.88 21.42 -11.85
C ILE A 259 1.85 22.14 -10.99
N ALA A 260 0.81 21.41 -10.56
CA ALA A 260 -0.21 21.92 -9.66
C ALA A 260 0.29 21.78 -8.22
N VAL A 261 0.53 22.92 -7.56
CA VAL A 261 1.03 22.95 -6.18
C VAL A 261 0.55 24.20 -5.46
N ARG A 262 0.16 24.07 -4.18
CA ARG A 262 -0.13 25.22 -3.32
C ARG A 262 1.18 25.81 -2.78
N SER A 263 1.65 26.86 -3.46
CA SER A 263 2.95 27.47 -3.20
C SER A 263 3.17 27.89 -1.74
N LYS A 264 2.09 28.24 -1.03
CA LYS A 264 2.16 28.64 0.40
C LYS A 264 2.11 27.47 1.39
N ALA A 265 1.69 26.29 0.95
CA ALA A 265 1.50 25.15 1.82
C ALA A 265 2.54 24.03 1.61
N THR A 266 3.32 24.11 0.53
CA THR A 266 4.37 23.14 0.23
C THR A 266 5.52 23.20 1.24
N LEU A 267 6.08 22.06 1.57
CA LEU A 267 7.31 21.95 2.38
C LEU A 267 8.57 22.19 1.54
N ALA A 268 8.45 22.21 0.21
CA ALA A 268 9.54 22.47 -0.74
C ALA A 268 9.65 23.95 -1.15
N GLY A 269 9.18 24.88 -0.31
CA GLY A 269 9.15 26.31 -0.64
C GLY A 269 10.49 26.89 -1.10
N GLN A 270 11.60 26.47 -0.46
CA GLN A 270 12.95 26.89 -0.86
C GLN A 270 13.31 26.44 -2.28
N LEU A 271 12.90 25.24 -2.67
CA LEU A 271 13.12 24.73 -4.04
C LEU A 271 12.30 25.57 -5.06
N LEU A 272 11.03 25.88 -4.75
CA LEU A 272 10.23 26.78 -5.59
C LEU A 272 10.87 28.15 -5.74
N ASP A 273 11.41 28.74 -4.66
CA ASP A 273 12.11 30.03 -4.69
C ASP A 273 13.35 30.02 -5.59
N VAL A 274 14.07 28.91 -5.63
CA VAL A 274 15.22 28.74 -6.54
C VAL A 274 14.78 28.75 -7.99
N PHE A 275 13.68 28.04 -8.33
CA PHE A 275 13.11 28.03 -9.68
C PHE A 275 12.52 29.39 -10.06
N ASN A 276 11.87 30.08 -9.15
CA ASN A 276 11.34 31.44 -9.36
C ASN A 276 12.47 32.42 -9.70
N LYS A 277 13.58 32.36 -8.96
CA LYS A 277 14.78 33.19 -9.25
C LYS A 277 15.43 32.85 -10.59
N ALA A 278 15.30 31.63 -11.05
CA ALA A 278 15.77 31.19 -12.37
C ALA A 278 14.79 31.55 -13.52
N GLY A 279 13.62 32.11 -13.23
CA GLY A 279 12.60 32.45 -14.21
C GLY A 279 11.76 31.26 -14.72
N GLU A 280 11.73 30.18 -13.96
CA GLU A 280 10.96 28.95 -14.26
C GLU A 280 9.66 28.84 -13.44
N ASP A 281 9.21 29.94 -12.81
CA ASP A 281 8.04 30.01 -11.93
C ASP A 281 6.70 29.74 -12.66
N HIS A 282 6.64 30.03 -13.95
CA HIS A 282 5.45 29.83 -14.78
C HIS A 282 5.04 28.35 -14.95
N ASN A 283 5.89 27.41 -14.54
CA ASN A 283 5.56 25.99 -14.54
C ASN A 283 4.81 25.53 -13.27
N PHE A 284 4.86 26.34 -12.19
CA PHE A 284 4.13 26.08 -10.94
C PHE A 284 2.87 26.94 -10.91
N ILE A 285 1.72 26.31 -10.79
CA ILE A 285 0.44 27.01 -10.73
C ILE A 285 -0.41 26.50 -9.57
N GLU A 286 -1.25 27.38 -9.02
CA GLU A 286 -2.19 26.98 -7.98
C GLU A 286 -3.20 25.96 -8.56
N PRO A 287 -3.59 24.92 -7.80
CA PRO A 287 -4.48 23.86 -8.27
C PRO A 287 -5.78 24.37 -8.92
N GLU A 288 -6.35 25.44 -8.37
CA GLU A 288 -7.60 26.03 -8.87
C GLU A 288 -7.46 26.63 -10.26
N GLU A 289 -6.27 27.07 -10.64
CA GLU A 289 -6.00 27.63 -11.98
C GLU A 289 -5.96 26.54 -13.05
N THR A 290 -5.57 25.30 -12.67
CA THR A 290 -5.52 24.17 -13.60
C THR A 290 -6.89 23.75 -14.12
N TYR A 291 -7.98 24.05 -13.38
CA TYR A 291 -9.33 23.62 -13.79
C TYR A 291 -9.74 24.11 -15.17
N LYS A 292 -9.19 25.23 -15.61
CA LYS A 292 -9.44 25.83 -16.93
C LYS A 292 -8.64 25.15 -18.05
N LEU A 293 -7.58 24.44 -17.69
CA LEU A 293 -6.67 23.76 -18.62
C LEU A 293 -7.11 22.32 -18.90
N ILE A 294 -8.04 21.77 -18.10
CA ILE A 294 -8.47 20.38 -18.21
C ILE A 294 -9.36 20.20 -19.43
N THR A 295 -8.94 19.32 -20.33
CA THR A 295 -9.68 18.83 -21.49
C THR A 295 -9.93 17.31 -21.34
N PRO A 296 -10.78 16.69 -22.17
CA PRO A 296 -10.94 15.23 -22.18
C PRO A 296 -9.65 14.44 -22.49
N LYS A 297 -8.64 15.09 -23.10
CA LYS A 297 -7.35 14.50 -23.42
C LYS A 297 -6.24 14.94 -22.47
N THR A 298 -6.51 15.70 -21.45
CA THR A 298 -5.52 16.08 -20.44
C THR A 298 -5.08 14.83 -19.69
N LEU A 299 -3.75 14.65 -19.57
CA LEU A 299 -3.14 13.63 -18.76
C LEU A 299 -2.82 14.18 -17.37
N LEU A 300 -3.31 13.52 -16.33
CA LEU A 300 -2.89 13.77 -14.97
C LEU A 300 -1.78 12.77 -14.59
N ILE A 301 -0.63 13.29 -14.19
CA ILE A 301 0.43 12.48 -13.59
C ILE A 301 0.47 12.77 -12.09
N VAL A 302 0.22 11.76 -11.30
CA VAL A 302 0.34 11.80 -9.84
C VAL A 302 1.68 11.19 -9.46
N THR A 303 2.49 11.92 -8.70
CA THR A 303 3.80 11.46 -8.24
C THR A 303 3.88 11.50 -6.73
N ASP A 304 4.66 10.59 -6.16
CA ASP A 304 4.95 10.48 -4.72
C ASP A 304 3.71 10.29 -3.84
N THR A 305 2.64 9.83 -4.43
CA THR A 305 1.46 9.33 -3.71
C THR A 305 0.54 8.58 -4.67
N TYR A 306 -0.13 7.56 -4.16
CA TYR A 306 -1.21 6.83 -4.85
C TYR A 306 -2.55 6.96 -4.12
N GLN A 307 -2.57 7.63 -2.95
CA GLN A 307 -3.77 7.74 -2.13
C GLN A 307 -4.61 8.95 -2.52
N LYS A 308 -5.88 8.73 -2.90
CA LYS A 308 -6.81 9.81 -3.29
C LYS A 308 -6.95 10.91 -2.24
N ARG A 309 -6.96 10.54 -0.94
CA ARG A 309 -7.11 11.50 0.16
C ARG A 309 -5.91 12.41 0.37
N LEU A 310 -4.73 12.01 -0.12
CA LEU A 310 -3.47 12.75 0.04
C LEU A 310 -3.16 13.64 -1.16
N LEU A 311 -3.87 13.51 -2.28
CA LEU A 311 -3.65 14.33 -3.46
C LEU A 311 -3.64 15.83 -3.14
N GLU A 312 -2.80 16.57 -3.81
CA GLU A 312 -2.74 18.04 -3.72
C GLU A 312 -4.11 18.66 -3.95
N ASP A 313 -4.85 18.16 -4.94
CA ASP A 313 -6.24 18.55 -5.19
C ASP A 313 -7.06 17.38 -5.77
N GLN A 314 -8.10 16.95 -5.04
CA GLN A 314 -8.97 15.85 -5.46
C GLN A 314 -9.85 16.23 -6.66
N LYS A 315 -10.20 17.52 -6.83
CA LYS A 315 -11.04 17.95 -7.94
C LYS A 315 -10.33 17.86 -9.29
N ILE A 316 -8.99 18.01 -9.33
CA ILE A 316 -8.20 17.76 -10.53
C ILE A 316 -8.34 16.29 -10.91
N TYR A 317 -8.16 15.38 -9.95
CA TYR A 317 -8.30 13.95 -10.16
C TYR A 317 -9.70 13.57 -10.67
N GLU A 318 -10.76 14.10 -10.06
CA GLU A 318 -12.15 13.83 -10.45
C GLU A 318 -12.50 14.29 -11.87
N LYS A 319 -11.83 15.35 -12.35
CA LYS A 319 -12.04 15.91 -13.69
C LYS A 319 -11.22 15.23 -14.79
N CYS A 320 -10.13 14.59 -14.43
CA CYS A 320 -9.23 13.93 -15.38
C CYS A 320 -9.61 12.46 -15.57
N SER A 321 -9.90 12.05 -16.79
CA SER A 321 -10.21 10.66 -17.14
C SER A 321 -8.96 9.79 -17.38
N ARG A 322 -7.80 10.41 -17.58
CA ARG A 322 -6.52 9.75 -17.90
C ARG A 322 -5.53 10.05 -16.78
N VAL A 323 -5.23 9.05 -15.97
CA VAL A 323 -4.38 9.19 -14.78
C VAL A 323 -3.22 8.21 -14.85
N VAL A 324 -2.02 8.73 -14.61
CA VAL A 324 -0.78 7.96 -14.40
C VAL A 324 -0.36 8.14 -12.96
N VAL A 325 0.16 7.08 -12.33
CA VAL A 325 0.68 7.12 -10.96
C VAL A 325 2.13 6.62 -10.95
N ILE A 326 3.01 7.39 -10.31
CA ILE A 326 4.41 7.06 -10.08
C ILE A 326 4.68 7.20 -8.59
N ASP A 327 4.91 6.09 -7.89
CA ASP A 327 5.01 6.11 -6.43
C ASP A 327 5.89 4.97 -5.90
N HIS A 328 6.53 5.21 -4.74
CA HIS A 328 7.37 4.23 -4.05
C HIS A 328 6.80 3.82 -2.68
N HIS A 329 5.73 4.44 -2.21
CA HIS A 329 5.12 4.13 -0.92
C HIS A 329 4.43 2.76 -0.94
N ARG A 330 4.46 2.04 0.19
CA ARG A 330 3.74 0.76 0.31
C ARG A 330 2.23 0.96 0.19
N MET A 331 1.58 0.21 -0.68
CA MET A 331 0.15 0.33 -0.94
C MET A 331 -0.70 0.17 0.33
N ALA A 332 -1.71 1.02 0.45
CA ALA A 332 -2.74 0.99 1.47
C ALA A 332 -4.12 1.16 0.85
N VAL A 333 -5.17 1.00 1.64
CA VAL A 333 -6.56 1.17 1.22
C VAL A 333 -6.84 2.61 0.77
N GLY A 334 -7.67 2.80 -0.25
CA GLY A 334 -8.04 4.13 -0.76
C GLY A 334 -7.10 4.67 -1.85
N HIS A 335 -6.50 3.75 -2.61
CA HIS A 335 -5.67 4.08 -3.77
C HIS A 335 -6.46 4.63 -4.97
N ILE A 336 -5.73 5.19 -5.93
CA ILE A 336 -6.28 5.61 -7.22
C ILE A 336 -6.69 4.36 -8.01
N ASP A 337 -7.97 4.28 -8.41
CA ASP A 337 -8.49 3.14 -9.16
C ASP A 337 -8.12 3.24 -10.64
N ASN A 338 -7.76 2.11 -11.23
CA ASN A 338 -7.58 1.93 -12.67
C ASN A 338 -6.77 3.04 -13.36
N PRO A 339 -5.56 3.40 -12.89
CA PRO A 339 -4.71 4.32 -13.64
C PRO A 339 -4.35 3.68 -14.99
N ILE A 340 -4.22 4.51 -16.04
CA ILE A 340 -3.81 4.03 -17.39
C ILE A 340 -2.37 3.51 -17.40
N LEU A 341 -1.55 3.99 -16.46
CA LEU A 341 -0.20 3.51 -16.19
C LEU A 341 0.07 3.63 -14.68
N LEU A 342 0.55 2.55 -14.09
CA LEU A 342 1.00 2.51 -12.71
C LEU A 342 2.47 2.09 -12.69
N TYR A 343 3.35 3.00 -12.27
CA TYR A 343 4.74 2.70 -11.95
C TYR A 343 4.95 2.79 -10.45
N HIS A 344 4.82 1.66 -9.79
CA HIS A 344 4.88 1.54 -8.35
C HIS A 344 6.00 0.57 -7.95
N GLU A 345 6.97 1.06 -7.16
CA GLU A 345 8.17 0.33 -6.76
C GLU A 345 8.48 0.57 -5.27
N PRO A 346 7.94 -0.24 -4.36
CA PRO A 346 8.09 -0.03 -2.91
C PRO A 346 9.54 -0.17 -2.39
N PHE A 347 10.44 -0.65 -3.22
CA PHE A 347 11.87 -0.79 -2.89
C PHE A 347 12.72 0.37 -3.40
N ALA A 348 12.18 1.24 -4.23
CA ALA A 348 12.85 2.48 -4.60
C ALA A 348 12.94 3.41 -3.38
N SER A 349 14.01 4.16 -3.30
CA SER A 349 14.24 5.07 -2.17
C SER A 349 13.30 6.28 -2.20
N SER A 350 12.84 6.68 -3.39
CA SER A 350 12.05 7.89 -3.60
C SER A 350 11.37 7.89 -4.98
N ALA A 351 10.33 8.69 -5.15
CA ALA A 351 9.72 8.94 -6.46
C ALA A 351 10.71 9.65 -7.42
N SER A 352 11.58 10.51 -6.89
CA SER A 352 12.65 11.15 -7.65
C SER A 352 13.65 10.14 -8.21
N GLU A 353 13.98 9.05 -7.51
CA GLU A 353 14.78 7.95 -8.03
C GLU A 353 14.09 7.31 -9.24
N LEU A 354 12.81 6.97 -9.12
CA LEU A 354 12.02 6.37 -10.20
C LEU A 354 12.00 7.26 -11.44
N VAL A 355 11.73 8.55 -11.26
CA VAL A 355 11.70 9.51 -12.37
C VAL A 355 13.09 9.71 -12.98
N CYS A 356 14.15 9.71 -12.16
CA CYS A 356 15.53 9.74 -12.65
C CYS A 356 15.84 8.55 -13.58
N GLU A 357 15.40 7.36 -13.23
CA GLU A 357 15.56 6.17 -14.09
C GLU A 357 14.79 6.31 -15.41
N LEU A 358 13.54 6.80 -15.39
CA LEU A 358 12.76 7.00 -16.61
C LEU A 358 13.43 8.00 -17.55
N LEU A 359 13.99 9.08 -17.01
CA LEU A 359 14.68 10.12 -17.80
C LEU A 359 15.92 9.59 -18.53
N GLN A 360 16.59 8.56 -18.00
CA GLN A 360 17.75 7.96 -18.63
C GLN A 360 17.42 7.24 -19.96
N PHE A 361 16.16 6.85 -20.16
CA PHE A 361 15.69 6.20 -21.39
C PHE A 361 15.08 7.18 -22.38
N MET A 362 15.01 8.47 -22.04
CA MET A 362 14.57 9.51 -22.97
C MET A 362 15.71 9.88 -23.95
N PRO A 363 15.37 10.37 -25.17
CA PRO A 363 16.38 10.73 -26.16
C PRO A 363 17.44 11.71 -25.61
N ALA A 364 18.71 11.37 -25.78
CA ALA A 364 19.85 12.13 -25.21
C ALA A 364 20.00 13.57 -25.70
N GLN A 365 19.28 13.95 -26.77
CA GLN A 365 19.35 15.30 -27.34
C GLN A 365 18.78 16.40 -26.42
N ASN A 366 17.91 16.00 -25.49
CA ASN A 366 17.24 16.91 -24.55
C ASN A 366 17.68 16.60 -23.09
N ASN A 367 18.91 16.92 -22.75
CA ASN A 367 19.41 16.72 -21.39
C ASN A 367 18.64 17.53 -20.35
N ILE A 368 18.55 17.00 -19.12
CA ILE A 368 18.08 17.76 -17.96
C ILE A 368 19.05 18.89 -17.63
N THR A 369 18.53 20.01 -17.14
CA THR A 369 19.34 21.12 -16.66
C THR A 369 19.98 20.78 -15.29
N GLN A 370 21.02 21.53 -14.92
CA GLN A 370 21.61 21.40 -13.58
C GLN A 370 20.58 21.62 -12.48
N LEU A 371 19.67 22.58 -12.66
CA LEU A 371 18.65 22.91 -11.69
C LEU A 371 17.62 21.77 -11.50
N GLU A 372 17.20 21.13 -12.60
CA GLU A 372 16.30 19.96 -12.56
C GLU A 372 17.02 18.74 -11.94
N ALA A 373 18.28 18.52 -12.27
CA ALA A 373 19.08 17.48 -11.64
C ALA A 373 19.23 17.72 -10.12
N GLN A 374 19.37 18.98 -9.71
CA GLN A 374 19.43 19.37 -8.31
C GLN A 374 18.11 19.10 -7.57
N ALA A 375 16.97 19.39 -8.23
CA ALA A 375 15.65 19.10 -7.68
C ALA A 375 15.42 17.61 -7.45
N LEU A 376 15.72 16.75 -8.44
CA LEU A 376 15.63 15.30 -8.29
C LEU A 376 16.57 14.77 -7.19
N LEU A 377 17.79 15.28 -7.12
CA LEU A 377 18.73 14.89 -6.06
C LEU A 377 18.22 15.28 -4.68
N SER A 378 17.51 16.42 -4.56
CA SER A 378 16.95 16.85 -3.27
C SER A 378 15.86 15.90 -2.77
N GLY A 379 15.00 15.37 -3.65
CA GLY A 379 14.03 14.34 -3.31
C GLY A 379 14.70 13.07 -2.81
N ILE A 380 15.64 12.52 -3.57
CA ILE A 380 16.41 11.33 -3.14
C ILE A 380 17.07 11.56 -1.77
N MET A 381 17.69 12.73 -1.56
CA MET A 381 18.39 13.03 -0.30
C MET A 381 17.41 13.22 0.87
N LEU A 382 16.19 13.70 0.64
CA LEU A 382 15.16 13.82 1.67
C LEU A 382 14.80 12.44 2.20
N ASP A 383 14.33 11.56 1.35
CA ASP A 383 13.78 10.25 1.71
C ASP A 383 14.82 9.28 2.23
N THR A 384 16.06 9.41 1.73
CA THR A 384 17.18 8.61 2.20
C THR A 384 17.89 9.20 3.41
N ARG A 385 17.45 10.33 3.96
CA ARG A 385 18.15 11.09 5.00
C ARG A 385 19.62 11.30 4.64
N SER A 386 19.87 11.86 3.47
CA SER A 386 21.21 12.06 2.90
C SER A 386 21.99 10.75 2.74
N PHE A 387 21.35 9.73 2.16
CA PHE A 387 21.90 8.40 1.89
C PHE A 387 22.22 7.55 3.13
N ALA A 388 21.53 7.82 4.25
CA ALA A 388 21.68 7.05 5.48
C ALA A 388 20.66 5.89 5.61
N LEU A 389 19.49 6.01 5.00
CA LEU A 389 18.39 5.03 5.12
C LEU A 389 17.79 4.69 3.75
N HIS A 390 17.29 3.47 3.61
CA HIS A 390 16.55 2.99 2.42
C HIS A 390 17.32 3.18 1.09
N VAL A 391 18.62 2.92 1.11
CA VAL A 391 19.52 3.14 -0.02
C VAL A 391 19.91 1.82 -0.66
N GLY A 392 19.65 1.69 -1.95
CA GLY A 392 20.06 0.56 -2.76
C GLY A 392 21.10 0.95 -3.82
N VAL A 393 21.49 -0.01 -4.65
CA VAL A 393 22.41 0.24 -5.78
C VAL A 393 21.78 1.24 -6.75
N ARG A 394 20.49 1.12 -7.05
CA ARG A 394 19.72 2.02 -7.94
C ARG A 394 19.79 3.48 -7.45
N THR A 395 19.65 3.69 -6.15
CA THR A 395 19.74 5.03 -5.54
C THR A 395 21.08 5.70 -5.81
N PHE A 396 22.19 4.95 -5.65
CA PHE A 396 23.53 5.47 -5.94
C PHE A 396 23.76 5.69 -7.43
N GLU A 397 23.22 4.84 -8.31
CA GLU A 397 23.28 5.03 -9.76
C GLU A 397 22.51 6.27 -10.20
N ALA A 398 21.29 6.47 -9.68
CA ALA A 398 20.51 7.67 -9.91
C ALA A 398 21.26 8.93 -9.42
N ALA A 399 21.80 8.90 -8.21
CA ALA A 399 22.59 10.00 -7.68
C ALA A 399 23.87 10.28 -8.51
N ALA A 400 24.58 9.24 -8.96
CA ALA A 400 25.75 9.37 -9.82
C ALA A 400 25.39 9.99 -11.17
N TRP A 401 24.27 9.55 -11.77
CA TRP A 401 23.78 10.12 -13.02
C TRP A 401 23.41 11.60 -12.84
N LEU A 402 22.67 11.97 -11.80
CA LEU A 402 22.30 13.36 -11.48
C LEU A 402 23.56 14.22 -11.22
N ARG A 403 24.56 13.65 -10.55
CA ARG A 403 25.85 14.30 -10.33
C ARG A 403 26.59 14.59 -11.65
N SER A 404 26.51 13.66 -12.62
CA SER A 404 27.07 13.87 -13.95
C SER A 404 26.36 14.99 -14.74
N ARG A 405 25.14 15.35 -14.34
CA ARG A 405 24.35 16.48 -14.89
C ARG A 405 24.52 17.78 -14.11
N GLY A 406 25.47 17.81 -13.18
CA GLY A 406 25.87 19.01 -12.45
C GLY A 406 25.23 19.20 -11.09
N ALA A 407 24.35 18.29 -10.64
CA ALA A 407 23.79 18.37 -9.29
C ALA A 407 24.89 18.29 -8.23
N GLN A 408 24.76 19.03 -7.14
CA GLN A 408 25.74 19.07 -6.05
C GLN A 408 25.06 18.82 -4.72
N THR A 409 25.60 17.86 -3.95
CA THR A 409 25.05 17.53 -2.62
C THR A 409 25.16 18.66 -1.61
N ALA A 410 26.16 19.55 -1.76
CA ALA A 410 26.31 20.72 -0.90
C ALA A 410 25.17 21.72 -1.13
N ASP A 411 24.83 22.01 -2.38
CA ASP A 411 23.75 22.94 -2.73
C ASP A 411 22.37 22.33 -2.35
N THR A 412 22.22 21.01 -2.52
CA THR A 412 21.02 20.30 -2.06
C THR A 412 20.80 20.45 -0.56
N LYS A 413 21.86 20.38 0.24
CA LYS A 413 21.75 20.55 1.70
C LYS A 413 21.22 21.93 2.10
N LEU A 414 21.43 22.96 1.29
CA LEU A 414 20.90 24.29 1.56
C LEU A 414 19.35 24.31 1.50
N LEU A 415 18.74 23.43 0.70
CA LEU A 415 17.28 23.29 0.58
C LEU A 415 16.62 22.68 1.82
N PHE A 416 17.42 22.08 2.72
CA PHE A 416 16.95 21.51 3.99
C PHE A 416 17.05 22.49 5.16
N ASN A 417 17.64 23.67 4.94
CA ASN A 417 17.80 24.64 6.01
C ASN A 417 16.46 25.26 6.37
N THR A 418 16.08 25.16 7.61
CA THR A 418 14.93 25.85 8.16
C THR A 418 15.22 27.36 8.22
N SER A 419 14.26 28.23 7.89
CA SER A 419 14.43 29.67 8.08
C SER A 419 14.64 29.99 9.57
N LYS A 420 15.28 31.11 9.86
CA LYS A 420 15.52 31.52 11.26
C LYS A 420 14.18 31.65 12.01
N GLU A 421 13.18 32.20 11.33
CA GLU A 421 11.84 32.41 11.89
C GLU A 421 11.14 31.07 12.20
N GLU A 422 11.24 30.09 11.31
CA GLU A 422 10.70 28.73 11.55
C GLU A 422 11.45 28.00 12.67
N TYR A 423 12.78 28.15 12.73
CA TYR A 423 13.57 27.60 13.82
C TYR A 423 13.17 28.20 15.18
N GLU A 424 13.02 29.54 15.26
CA GLU A 424 12.57 30.24 16.47
C GLU A 424 11.15 29.83 16.86
N ALA A 425 10.22 29.73 15.90
CA ALA A 425 8.84 29.28 16.17
C ALA A 425 8.82 27.82 16.69
N ARG A 426 9.62 26.94 16.10
CA ARG A 426 9.74 25.54 16.53
C ARG A 426 10.36 25.42 17.92
N ALA A 427 11.40 26.18 18.20
CA ALA A 427 12.02 26.25 19.52
C ALA A 427 11.03 26.71 20.58
N HIS A 428 10.22 27.74 20.25
CA HIS A 428 9.20 28.26 21.17
C HIS A 428 8.10 27.21 21.46
N ILE A 429 7.68 26.43 20.46
CA ILE A 429 6.69 25.34 20.65
C ILE A 429 7.29 24.24 21.54
N VAL A 430 8.54 23.85 21.32
CA VAL A 430 9.22 22.84 22.14
C VAL A 430 9.36 23.32 23.59
N ASP A 431 9.73 24.59 23.84
CA ASP A 431 9.79 25.18 25.14
C ASP A 431 8.41 25.19 25.83
N CYS A 432 7.37 25.60 25.12
CA CYS A 432 6.01 25.55 25.65
C CYS A 432 5.59 24.13 26.05
N LEU A 433 5.90 23.12 25.24
CA LEU A 433 5.58 21.71 25.52
C LEU A 433 6.38 21.17 26.72
N LEU A 434 7.65 21.53 26.83
CA LEU A 434 8.50 21.12 27.99
C LEU A 434 8.00 21.68 29.29
N TYR A 435 7.49 22.93 29.31
CA TYR A 435 6.99 23.60 30.53
C TYR A 435 5.52 23.24 30.83
N THR A 436 4.72 22.81 29.84
CA THR A 436 3.29 22.53 30.04
C THR A 436 2.97 21.02 30.11
N SER A 437 3.87 20.13 29.67
CA SER A 437 3.71 18.68 29.82
C SER A 437 3.96 18.27 31.28
N PRO A 438 3.03 17.56 31.95
CA PRO A 438 3.31 17.00 33.27
C PRO A 438 4.46 15.99 33.11
N SER A 439 5.53 16.20 33.90
CA SER A 439 6.65 15.26 33.99
C SER A 439 6.12 13.87 34.30
N PRO A 440 6.51 12.83 33.56
CA PRO A 440 6.18 11.47 33.95
C PRO A 440 6.82 11.19 35.33
N ARG A 441 5.97 10.93 36.34
CA ARG A 441 6.38 10.41 37.63
C ARG A 441 6.60 8.92 37.56
#